data_4ff998db2a1ae20e6c2eb62b8a529fa7
#
_entry.id   4ff998db2a1ae20e6c2eb62b8a529fa7
#
_cell.length_a   1.000
_cell.length_b   1.000
_cell.length_c   1.000
_cell.angle_alpha   90.00
_cell.angle_beta   90.00
_cell.angle_gamma   90.00
#
_symmetry.space_group_name_H-M   'P 1'
#
loop_
_entity.id
_entity.type
_entity.pdbx_description
1 polymer ?
#
loop_
_entity_poly.entity_id
_entity_poly.type
_entity_poly.pdbx_seq_one_letter_code
_entity_poly.pdbx_strand_id
1 'polypeptide(L)'
;VEIKFSGNVSTNTFGGETGHFKFIPYQPGTTDYYGLQIVKNLVKASGAASCTIKGEATVTVGNTSDTVQFVYSIPITKGVGNQKHVTIIAGDNKYFTLRDKGQSCILKAVARMGSDEITTGLAYKWYNQVNGAWNVLNGKTTQTLTVTNDMVDTTGVFRVEVYQGGKLIGQDTQSVMDASD
;
A
#
# COMPACT_ATOMS: atom_id res chain seq x y z
N VAL A 1 12.02 9.58 -36.12
CA VAL A 1 13.16 9.46 -35.16
C VAL A 1 12.93 8.18 -34.38
N GLU A 2 13.81 7.23 -34.53
CA GLU A 2 13.75 5.98 -33.77
C GLU A 2 14.82 6.05 -32.68
N ILE A 3 14.43 5.87 -31.43
CA ILE A 3 15.33 5.84 -30.29
C ILE A 3 15.46 4.39 -29.85
N LYS A 4 16.66 3.85 -29.93
CA LYS A 4 16.97 2.48 -29.49
C LYS A 4 17.96 2.55 -28.35
N PHE A 5 17.68 1.81 -27.29
CA PHE A 5 18.63 1.57 -26.23
C PHE A 5 19.41 0.31 -26.57
N SER A 6 20.71 0.43 -26.74
CA SER A 6 21.59 -0.70 -26.96
C SER A 6 22.51 -0.92 -25.76
N GLY A 7 22.75 -2.16 -25.38
CA GLY A 7 23.69 -2.51 -24.33
C GLY A 7 23.20 -3.57 -23.35
N ASN A 8 24.12 -4.09 -22.57
CA ASN A 8 23.84 -4.97 -21.45
C ASN A 8 23.66 -4.14 -20.18
N VAL A 9 22.70 -4.53 -19.31
CA VAL A 9 22.74 -4.11 -17.91
C VAL A 9 23.94 -4.82 -17.26
N SER A 10 25.15 -4.34 -17.58
CA SER A 10 26.39 -4.98 -17.14
C SER A 10 26.59 -4.93 -15.62
N THR A 11 25.90 -3.99 -14.94
CA THR A 11 25.90 -3.86 -13.49
C THR A 11 24.47 -3.68 -12.99
N ASN A 12 23.69 -4.76 -13.04
CA ASN A 12 22.35 -4.80 -12.47
C ASN A 12 22.42 -4.95 -10.93
N THR A 13 23.33 -4.20 -10.30
CA THR A 13 23.57 -4.25 -8.87
C THR A 13 23.19 -2.92 -8.24
N PHE A 14 22.35 -2.96 -7.22
CA PHE A 14 21.98 -1.83 -6.43
C PHE A 14 21.93 -2.21 -4.95
N GLY A 15 22.59 -1.43 -4.08
CA GLY A 15 22.64 -1.72 -2.65
C GLY A 15 23.28 -3.06 -2.30
N GLY A 16 24.23 -3.55 -3.11
CA GLY A 16 24.91 -4.84 -2.90
C GLY A 16 24.13 -6.08 -3.40
N GLU A 17 22.91 -5.90 -3.93
CA GLU A 17 22.09 -6.97 -4.49
C GLU A 17 21.97 -6.83 -6.01
N THR A 18 21.89 -7.96 -6.71
CA THR A 18 21.73 -8.03 -8.16
C THR A 18 20.28 -8.22 -8.61
N GLY A 19 20.01 -7.94 -9.90
CA GLY A 19 18.72 -8.22 -10.51
C GLY A 19 17.59 -7.26 -10.14
N HIS A 20 17.90 -6.00 -9.86
CA HIS A 20 16.90 -4.96 -9.59
C HIS A 20 16.23 -4.42 -10.83
N PHE A 21 16.89 -4.50 -11.98
CA PHE A 21 16.46 -3.92 -13.23
C PHE A 21 16.36 -4.97 -14.32
N LYS A 22 15.41 -4.79 -15.22
CA LYS A 22 15.22 -5.62 -16.42
C LYS A 22 14.97 -4.71 -17.62
N PHE A 23 15.65 -4.95 -18.72
CA PHE A 23 15.31 -4.31 -19.99
C PHE A 23 13.98 -4.83 -20.53
N ILE A 24 13.19 -3.92 -21.09
CA ILE A 24 11.96 -4.24 -21.79
C ILE A 24 12.28 -4.22 -23.28
N PRO A 25 12.30 -5.38 -23.96
CA PRO A 25 12.61 -5.45 -25.39
C PRO A 25 11.50 -4.79 -26.20
N TYR A 26 11.88 -4.15 -27.31
CA TYR A 26 10.93 -3.59 -28.27
C TYR A 26 10.08 -4.69 -28.94
N GLN A 27 10.71 -5.83 -29.24
CA GLN A 27 10.05 -7.04 -29.71
C GLN A 27 10.68 -8.26 -29.03
N PRO A 28 9.93 -9.36 -28.81
CA PRO A 28 10.50 -10.59 -28.27
C PRO A 28 11.67 -11.10 -29.13
N GLY A 29 12.82 -11.37 -28.50
CA GLY A 29 14.00 -11.91 -29.14
C GLY A 29 14.91 -10.89 -29.82
N THR A 30 14.64 -9.58 -29.69
CA THR A 30 15.53 -8.53 -30.21
C THR A 30 16.49 -8.02 -29.12
N THR A 31 17.59 -7.44 -29.54
CA THR A 31 18.56 -6.72 -28.69
C THR A 31 18.23 -5.23 -28.56
N ASP A 32 17.13 -4.79 -29.17
CA ASP A 32 16.64 -3.43 -29.11
C ASP A 32 15.67 -3.30 -27.91
N TYR A 33 15.86 -2.28 -27.09
CA TYR A 33 15.08 -2.07 -25.88
C TYR A 33 14.44 -0.69 -25.91
N TYR A 34 13.19 -0.59 -25.42
CA TYR A 34 12.48 0.68 -25.33
C TYR A 34 12.33 1.19 -23.88
N GLY A 35 12.73 0.38 -22.89
CA GLY A 35 12.58 0.76 -21.51
C GLY A 35 13.38 -0.08 -20.54
N LEU A 36 13.42 0.40 -19.31
CA LEU A 36 14.00 -0.25 -18.15
C LEU A 36 12.95 -0.41 -17.08
N GLN A 37 12.72 -1.64 -16.63
CA GLN A 37 11.77 -1.97 -15.56
C GLN A 37 12.52 -2.20 -14.26
N ILE A 38 12.01 -1.61 -13.16
CA ILE A 38 12.42 -1.92 -11.81
C ILE A 38 11.64 -3.14 -11.35
N VAL A 39 12.32 -4.26 -11.07
CA VAL A 39 11.69 -5.54 -10.70
C VAL A 39 11.86 -5.92 -9.25
N LYS A 40 12.72 -5.22 -8.50
CA LYS A 40 12.91 -5.40 -7.05
C LYS A 40 12.77 -4.07 -6.31
N ASN A 41 12.41 -4.17 -5.03
CA ASN A 41 12.27 -3.00 -4.16
C ASN A 41 13.63 -2.32 -3.89
N LEU A 42 13.81 -1.12 -4.40
CA LEU A 42 15.03 -0.34 -4.24
C LEU A 42 15.23 0.15 -2.79
N VAL A 43 14.15 0.37 -2.05
CA VAL A 43 14.20 0.87 -0.66
C VAL A 43 14.84 -0.15 0.27
N LYS A 44 14.54 -1.44 0.08
CA LYS A 44 15.04 -2.52 0.93
C LYS A 44 16.53 -2.77 0.72
N ALA A 45 17.00 -2.58 -0.51
CA ALA A 45 18.34 -3.00 -0.92
C ALA A 45 19.45 -2.08 -0.44
N SER A 46 19.22 -0.77 -0.28
CA SER A 46 20.38 0.15 -0.25
C SER A 46 20.50 1.04 0.96
N GLY A 47 19.40 1.36 1.62
CA GLY A 47 19.45 2.51 2.55
C GLY A 47 19.79 3.85 1.88
N ALA A 48 19.97 3.89 0.55
CA ALA A 48 20.31 5.06 -0.22
C ALA A 48 19.12 6.01 -0.39
N ALA A 49 19.40 7.30 -0.55
CA ALA A 49 18.37 8.31 -0.78
C ALA A 49 17.92 8.41 -2.25
N SER A 50 18.71 7.86 -3.18
CA SER A 50 18.38 7.84 -4.62
C SER A 50 19.07 6.68 -5.32
N CYS A 51 18.49 6.26 -6.44
CA CYS A 51 19.10 5.38 -7.44
C CYS A 51 19.34 6.20 -8.71
N THR A 52 20.59 6.28 -9.17
CA THR A 52 20.92 6.97 -10.40
C THR A 52 21.17 5.95 -11.50
N ILE A 53 20.42 6.08 -12.59
CA ILE A 53 20.58 5.29 -13.82
C ILE A 53 21.31 6.16 -14.83
N LYS A 54 22.43 5.64 -15.33
CA LYS A 54 23.16 6.25 -16.43
C LYS A 54 23.08 5.32 -17.63
N GLY A 55 22.86 5.86 -18.78
CA GLY A 55 22.76 5.06 -19.99
C GLY A 55 23.10 5.88 -21.23
N GLU A 56 23.15 5.17 -22.34
CA GLU A 56 23.39 5.72 -23.67
C GLU A 56 22.24 5.27 -24.58
N ALA A 57 21.78 6.17 -25.41
CA ALA A 57 20.79 5.89 -26.45
C ALA A 57 21.38 6.24 -27.81
N THR A 58 21.28 5.33 -28.75
CA THR A 58 21.63 5.61 -30.14
C THR A 58 20.42 6.18 -30.85
N VAL A 59 20.54 7.36 -31.38
CA VAL A 59 19.51 8.04 -32.16
C VAL A 59 19.89 7.97 -33.63
N THR A 60 19.04 7.35 -34.46
CA THR A 60 19.26 7.26 -35.89
C THR A 60 18.25 8.11 -36.66
N VAL A 61 18.77 8.97 -37.51
CA VAL A 61 17.95 9.80 -38.41
C VAL A 61 18.47 9.58 -39.84
N GLY A 62 17.70 8.88 -40.69
CA GLY A 62 18.14 8.46 -41.97
C GLY A 62 19.33 7.48 -41.86
N ASN A 63 20.45 7.82 -42.49
CA ASN A 63 21.68 7.03 -42.43
C ASN A 63 22.69 7.51 -41.38
N THR A 64 22.35 8.47 -40.59
CA THR A 64 23.23 9.04 -39.56
C THR A 64 22.79 8.58 -38.17
N SER A 65 23.73 8.06 -37.40
CA SER A 65 23.51 7.66 -36.02
C SER A 65 24.39 8.49 -35.08
N ASP A 66 23.82 8.91 -33.97
CA ASP A 66 24.52 9.61 -32.89
C ASP A 66 24.22 8.95 -31.55
N THR A 67 25.14 9.06 -30.60
CA THR A 67 24.98 8.49 -29.27
C THR A 67 24.74 9.59 -28.25
N VAL A 68 23.60 9.53 -27.56
CA VAL A 68 23.23 10.48 -26.52
C VAL A 68 23.32 9.79 -25.16
N GLN A 69 24.08 10.40 -24.26
CA GLN A 69 24.12 9.95 -22.86
C GLN A 69 22.97 10.57 -22.07
N PHE A 70 22.36 9.76 -21.20
CA PHE A 70 21.33 10.23 -20.30
C PHE A 70 21.63 9.83 -18.85
N VAL A 71 21.14 10.65 -17.91
CA VAL A 71 21.18 10.37 -16.49
C VAL A 71 19.77 10.56 -15.93
N TYR A 72 19.25 9.54 -15.26
CA TYR A 72 17.96 9.59 -14.60
C TYR A 72 18.11 9.22 -13.13
N SER A 73 17.65 10.07 -12.23
CA SER A 73 17.70 9.84 -10.80
C SER A 73 16.31 9.55 -10.24
N ILE A 74 16.17 8.38 -9.61
CA ILE A 74 14.96 7.96 -8.93
C ILE A 74 15.14 8.27 -7.45
N PRO A 75 14.37 9.22 -6.88
CA PRO A 75 14.39 9.45 -5.44
C PRO A 75 13.84 8.24 -4.71
N ILE A 76 14.58 7.76 -3.71
CA ILE A 76 14.17 6.66 -2.86
C ILE A 76 13.72 7.27 -1.54
N THR A 77 12.44 7.47 -1.38
CA THR A 77 11.88 7.79 -0.07
C THR A 77 11.68 6.48 0.69
N LYS A 78 12.29 6.35 1.85
CA LYS A 78 11.82 5.40 2.86
C LYS A 78 10.43 5.89 3.26
N GLY A 79 9.46 5.54 2.42
CA GLY A 79 8.08 5.81 2.74
C GLY A 79 7.72 5.12 4.04
N VAL A 80 6.61 5.49 4.60
CA VAL A 80 5.91 4.86 5.73
C VAL A 80 5.70 3.34 5.57
N GLY A 81 6.30 2.71 4.56
CA GLY A 81 6.18 1.29 4.22
C GLY A 81 6.55 0.31 5.34
N ASN A 82 7.30 0.76 6.36
CA ASN A 82 7.55 -0.02 7.57
C ASN A 82 6.74 0.47 8.78
N GLN A 83 5.89 1.48 8.63
CA GLN A 83 4.97 1.84 9.69
C GLN A 83 3.75 0.90 9.65
N LYS A 84 3.44 0.41 10.85
CA LYS A 84 2.19 -0.31 11.04
C LYS A 84 1.04 0.68 11.02
N HIS A 85 0.00 0.33 10.31
CA HIS A 85 -1.23 1.10 10.26
C HIS A 85 -2.44 0.17 10.34
N VAL A 86 -3.55 0.72 10.75
CA VAL A 86 -4.82 0.00 10.89
C VAL A 86 -5.85 0.70 10.03
N THR A 87 -6.68 -0.08 9.35
CA THR A 87 -7.81 0.42 8.57
C THR A 87 -9.04 -0.41 8.88
N ILE A 88 -10.19 0.22 9.04
CA ILE A 88 -11.48 -0.46 9.11
C ILE A 88 -12.03 -0.63 7.70
N ILE A 89 -12.37 -1.86 7.36
CA ILE A 89 -13.04 -2.21 6.11
C ILE A 89 -14.40 -2.87 6.39
N ALA A 90 -15.29 -2.90 5.40
CA ALA A 90 -16.52 -3.67 5.49
C ALA A 90 -16.18 -5.17 5.47
N GLY A 91 -16.55 -5.89 6.53
CA GLY A 91 -16.18 -7.29 6.70
C GLY A 91 -17.04 -8.28 5.90
N ASP A 92 -18.17 -7.82 5.39
CA ASP A 92 -19.17 -8.61 4.67
C ASP A 92 -19.37 -8.14 3.23
N ASN A 93 -18.43 -7.35 2.68
CA ASN A 93 -18.50 -6.68 1.38
C ASN A 93 -19.73 -5.76 1.20
N LYS A 94 -20.34 -5.34 2.29
CA LYS A 94 -21.44 -4.39 2.32
C LYS A 94 -20.96 -3.00 2.66
N TYR A 95 -21.87 -2.04 2.53
CA TYR A 95 -21.60 -0.65 2.89
C TYR A 95 -21.73 -0.47 4.41
N PHE A 96 -21.11 0.58 4.95
CA PHE A 96 -21.27 1.01 6.35
C PHE A 96 -22.65 1.69 6.55
N THR A 97 -23.71 1.03 6.11
CA THR A 97 -25.07 1.55 6.17
C THR A 97 -26.05 0.42 6.48
N LEU A 98 -26.90 0.64 7.48
CA LEU A 98 -28.04 -0.22 7.82
C LEU A 98 -29.26 0.34 7.11
N ARG A 99 -29.89 -0.43 6.24
CA ARG A 99 -31.01 0.02 5.40
C ARG A 99 -32.37 -0.47 5.88
N ASP A 100 -32.38 -1.56 6.62
CA ASP A 100 -33.60 -2.19 7.10
C ASP A 100 -33.49 -2.46 8.61
N LYS A 101 -34.62 -2.46 9.30
CA LYS A 101 -34.70 -2.84 10.72
C LYS A 101 -34.21 -4.28 10.92
N GLY A 102 -33.39 -4.48 11.93
CA GLY A 102 -32.78 -5.76 12.25
C GLY A 102 -31.55 -6.12 11.40
N GLN A 103 -31.11 -5.24 10.53
CA GLN A 103 -29.83 -5.42 9.83
C GLN A 103 -28.63 -5.24 10.76
N SER A 104 -27.51 -5.77 10.30
CA SER A 104 -26.21 -5.53 10.90
C SER A 104 -25.17 -5.31 9.79
N CYS A 105 -24.12 -4.55 10.09
CA CYS A 105 -22.93 -4.48 9.28
C CYS A 105 -21.71 -4.92 10.11
N ILE A 106 -20.69 -5.42 9.41
CA ILE A 106 -19.47 -5.90 10.06
C ILE A 106 -18.34 -4.91 9.76
N LEU A 107 -17.80 -4.30 10.80
CA LEU A 107 -16.54 -3.56 10.76
C LEU A 107 -15.41 -4.54 10.97
N LYS A 108 -14.45 -4.60 10.04
CA LYS A 108 -13.26 -5.45 10.15
C LYS A 108 -12.01 -4.59 10.24
N ALA A 109 -11.25 -4.72 11.31
CA ALA A 109 -9.95 -4.08 11.46
C ALA A 109 -8.88 -4.87 10.69
N VAL A 110 -8.12 -4.19 9.83
CA VAL A 110 -6.99 -4.75 9.09
C VAL A 110 -5.74 -4.00 9.48
N ALA A 111 -4.78 -4.70 10.08
CA ALA A 111 -3.47 -4.16 10.41
C ALA A 111 -2.47 -4.50 9.31
N ARG A 112 -1.67 -3.53 8.87
CA ARG A 112 -0.65 -3.72 7.83
C ARG A 112 0.68 -3.10 8.23
N MET A 113 1.73 -3.64 7.63
CA MET A 113 3.06 -3.04 7.60
C MET A 113 3.46 -2.87 6.14
N GLY A 114 3.34 -1.65 5.63
CA GLY A 114 3.38 -1.39 4.19
C GLY A 114 2.16 -2.02 3.49
N SER A 115 2.39 -2.89 2.51
CA SER A 115 1.35 -3.66 1.81
C SER A 115 0.96 -4.95 2.52
N ASP A 116 1.79 -5.45 3.44
CA ASP A 116 1.64 -6.78 4.03
C ASP A 116 0.69 -6.74 5.22
N GLU A 117 -0.30 -7.63 5.23
CA GLU A 117 -1.24 -7.77 6.33
C GLU A 117 -0.59 -8.48 7.51
N ILE A 118 -0.74 -7.92 8.71
CA ILE A 118 -0.33 -8.53 9.97
C ILE A 118 -1.51 -9.35 10.47
N THR A 119 -1.36 -10.68 10.55
CA THR A 119 -2.46 -11.60 10.89
C THR A 119 -2.30 -12.27 12.25
N THR A 120 -1.15 -12.12 12.92
CA THR A 120 -0.83 -12.86 14.15
C THR A 120 -0.43 -11.94 15.30
N GLY A 121 -0.73 -12.40 16.52
CA GLY A 121 -0.32 -11.70 17.74
C GLY A 121 -1.04 -10.38 17.99
N LEU A 122 -2.22 -10.17 17.39
CA LEU A 122 -3.01 -8.96 17.50
C LEU A 122 -4.06 -9.06 18.60
N ALA A 123 -4.28 -7.94 19.29
CA ALA A 123 -5.38 -7.72 20.22
C ALA A 123 -6.13 -6.47 19.80
N TYR A 124 -7.45 -6.49 19.98
CA TYR A 124 -8.35 -5.43 19.52
C TYR A 124 -9.13 -4.84 20.67
N LYS A 125 -9.39 -3.53 20.60
CA LYS A 125 -10.24 -2.82 21.54
C LYS A 125 -11.13 -1.88 20.76
N TRP A 126 -12.45 -2.10 20.85
CA TRP A 126 -13.44 -1.31 20.15
C TRP A 126 -14.09 -0.28 21.06
N TYR A 127 -14.46 0.83 20.46
CA TYR A 127 -15.12 1.96 21.11
C TYR A 127 -16.28 2.45 20.26
N ASN A 128 -17.28 3.01 20.89
CA ASN A 128 -18.26 3.89 20.26
C ASN A 128 -18.13 5.32 20.77
N GLN A 129 -18.55 6.27 19.97
CA GLN A 129 -18.59 7.67 20.37
C GLN A 129 -20.01 8.03 20.82
N VAL A 130 -20.13 8.55 22.03
CA VAL A 130 -21.39 9.06 22.59
C VAL A 130 -21.14 10.45 23.12
N ASN A 131 -21.89 11.45 22.64
CA ASN A 131 -21.75 12.86 23.03
C ASN A 131 -20.30 13.38 22.94
N GLY A 132 -19.58 12.95 21.87
CA GLY A 132 -18.19 13.32 21.63
C GLY A 132 -17.15 12.55 22.45
N ALA A 133 -17.55 11.73 23.42
CA ALA A 133 -16.66 10.91 24.24
C ALA A 133 -16.55 9.48 23.72
N TRP A 134 -15.34 8.90 23.80
CA TRP A 134 -15.09 7.51 23.44
C TRP A 134 -15.38 6.57 24.62
N ASN A 135 -16.31 5.66 24.43
CA ASN A 135 -16.67 4.64 25.39
C ASN A 135 -16.22 3.26 24.91
N VAL A 136 -15.59 2.50 25.78
CA VAL A 136 -15.13 1.15 25.48
C VAL A 136 -16.32 0.22 25.30
N LEU A 137 -16.34 -0.52 24.21
CA LEU A 137 -17.28 -1.63 24.01
C LEU A 137 -16.75 -2.89 24.71
N ASN A 138 -17.17 -3.10 25.95
CA ASN A 138 -16.73 -4.22 26.77
C ASN A 138 -17.04 -5.56 26.10
N GLY A 139 -16.06 -6.49 26.12
CA GLY A 139 -16.17 -7.81 25.50
C GLY A 139 -16.00 -7.83 23.97
N LYS A 140 -15.84 -6.67 23.32
CA LYS A 140 -15.56 -6.59 21.88
C LYS A 140 -14.04 -6.54 21.64
N THR A 141 -13.44 -7.72 21.60
CA THR A 141 -11.97 -7.90 21.53
C THR A 141 -11.50 -8.65 20.29
N THR A 142 -12.41 -8.90 19.33
CA THR A 142 -12.11 -9.62 18.08
C THR A 142 -11.75 -8.64 16.96
N GLN A 143 -11.17 -9.15 15.89
CA GLN A 143 -10.86 -8.39 14.67
C GLN A 143 -12.08 -7.68 14.08
N THR A 144 -13.27 -8.24 14.31
CA THR A 144 -14.52 -7.74 13.76
C THR A 144 -15.44 -7.22 14.85
N LEU A 145 -16.20 -6.18 14.53
CA LEU A 145 -17.31 -5.66 15.31
C LEU A 145 -18.58 -5.74 14.47
N THR A 146 -19.58 -6.46 14.94
CA THR A 146 -20.93 -6.41 14.37
C THR A 146 -21.66 -5.23 14.97
N VAL A 147 -22.10 -4.33 14.10
CA VAL A 147 -22.90 -3.14 14.45
C VAL A 147 -24.34 -3.39 14.03
N THR A 148 -25.27 -3.20 14.94
CA THR A 148 -26.71 -3.38 14.77
C THR A 148 -27.46 -2.05 14.91
N ASN A 149 -28.72 -1.98 14.50
CA ASN A 149 -29.53 -0.75 14.55
C ASN A 149 -29.61 -0.15 15.98
N ASP A 150 -29.67 -1.01 17.01
CA ASP A 150 -29.71 -0.56 18.42
C ASP A 150 -28.42 0.11 18.89
N MET A 151 -27.32 -0.01 18.16
CA MET A 151 -26.04 0.64 18.44
C MET A 151 -25.89 1.99 17.72
N VAL A 152 -26.81 2.33 16.82
CA VAL A 152 -26.75 3.51 15.95
C VAL A 152 -28.12 4.16 15.95
N ASP A 153 -28.19 5.46 16.29
CA ASP A 153 -29.42 6.23 16.15
C ASP A 153 -29.60 6.66 14.66
N THR A 154 -28.94 7.71 14.22
CA THR A 154 -28.87 8.10 12.80
C THR A 154 -27.48 7.82 12.24
N THR A 155 -26.46 8.11 13.03
CA THR A 155 -25.06 7.86 12.72
C THR A 155 -24.32 7.46 13.97
N GLY A 156 -23.70 6.28 13.93
CA GLY A 156 -22.79 5.79 14.96
C GLY A 156 -21.34 5.92 14.51
N VAL A 157 -20.45 6.34 15.39
CA VAL A 157 -19.02 6.43 15.11
C VAL A 157 -18.30 5.43 15.98
N PHE A 158 -17.53 4.56 15.36
CA PHE A 158 -16.80 3.47 16.01
C PHE A 158 -15.29 3.62 15.75
N ARG A 159 -14.50 3.31 16.75
CA ARG A 159 -13.04 3.29 16.68
C ARG A 159 -12.51 1.92 17.11
N VAL A 160 -11.49 1.46 16.42
CA VAL A 160 -10.69 0.31 16.87
C VAL A 160 -9.27 0.75 17.20
N GLU A 161 -8.76 0.23 18.27
CA GLU A 161 -7.32 0.24 18.59
C GLU A 161 -6.80 -1.18 18.46
N VAL A 162 -5.65 -1.32 17.75
CA VAL A 162 -5.01 -2.62 17.54
C VAL A 162 -3.65 -2.64 18.21
N TYR A 163 -3.42 -3.67 18.97
CA TYR A 163 -2.20 -3.89 19.75
C TYR A 163 -1.46 -5.12 19.26
N GLN A 164 -0.15 -5.10 19.34
CA GLN A 164 0.72 -6.27 19.13
C GLN A 164 1.78 -6.33 20.24
N GLY A 165 1.84 -7.46 20.95
CA GLY A 165 2.73 -7.58 22.11
C GLY A 165 2.46 -6.53 23.21
N GLY A 166 1.20 -6.13 23.41
CA GLY A 166 0.80 -5.12 24.38
C GLY A 166 1.04 -3.66 23.94
N LYS A 167 1.68 -3.42 22.79
CA LYS A 167 1.94 -2.09 22.27
C LYS A 167 0.91 -1.71 21.21
N LEU A 168 0.35 -0.50 21.31
CA LEU A 168 -0.54 0.05 20.29
C LEU A 168 0.22 0.19 18.95
N ILE A 169 -0.29 -0.43 17.88
CA ILE A 169 0.30 -0.38 16.53
C ILE A 169 -0.48 0.49 15.56
N GLY A 170 -1.71 0.84 15.89
CA GLY A 170 -2.54 1.74 15.10
C GLY A 170 -3.97 1.75 15.58
N GLN A 171 -4.72 2.73 15.08
CA GLN A 171 -6.15 2.89 15.30
C GLN A 171 -6.81 3.43 14.04
N ASP A 172 -8.11 3.18 13.90
CA ASP A 172 -8.93 3.76 12.85
C ASP A 172 -10.36 4.00 13.34
N THR A 173 -11.06 4.85 12.64
CA THR A 173 -12.43 5.29 12.99
C THR A 173 -13.33 5.19 11.76
N GLN A 174 -14.51 4.61 11.94
CA GLN A 174 -15.49 4.44 10.88
C GLN A 174 -16.88 4.88 11.37
N SER A 175 -17.57 5.63 10.53
CA SER A 175 -18.97 5.97 10.75
C SER A 175 -19.87 4.92 10.10
N VAL A 176 -20.95 4.57 10.81
CA VAL A 176 -22.04 3.72 10.32
C VAL A 176 -23.31 4.54 10.33
N MET A 177 -24.03 4.54 9.20
CA MET A 177 -25.30 5.24 9.06
C MET A 177 -26.45 4.25 9.24
N ASP A 178 -27.46 4.62 10.01
CA ASP A 178 -28.76 3.95 10.01
C ASP A 178 -29.74 4.72 9.12
N ALA A 179 -30.17 4.09 8.05
CA ALA A 179 -31.13 4.59 7.07
C ALA A 179 -32.38 3.68 7.01
N SER A 180 -32.71 3.03 8.13
CA SER A 180 -33.76 2.02 8.21
C SER A 180 -35.15 2.58 8.59
N ASP A 181 -35.37 3.90 8.48
CA ASP A 181 -36.66 4.55 8.76
C ASP A 181 -37.74 4.28 7.71
#